data_405e7e33dbbe495b3e8a6709466eeb0a
#
_entry.id   405e7e33dbbe495b3e8a6709466eeb0a
#
_cell.length_a   1.000
_cell.length_b   1.000
_cell.length_c   1.000
_cell.angle_alpha   90.00
_cell.angle_beta   90.00
_cell.angle_gamma   90.00
#
_symmetry.space_group_name_H-M   'P 1'
#
loop_
_entity.id
_entity.type
_entity.pdbx_description
1 polymer ?
#
loop_
_entity_poly.entity_id
_entity_poly.type
_entity_poly.pdbx_seq_one_letter_code
_entity_poly.pdbx_strand_id
1 'polypeptide(L)'
;MKHIISLLLIAMIFMSSCTSSTSETKNETVSKPDVDEVTQKALEEWRSEHFGMFIHFGIYSKLAGWWKGEKIPYYGEQIMNHARIPIDEYEAVAREFNPKDFNADEIVALAKQAGMKYIVMTSKHHDGFCMFHTETTDYNI
;
A
#
# COMPACT_ATOMS: atom_id res chain seq x y z
N MET A 1 -9.13 -47.23 70.13
CA MET A 1 -8.03 -46.24 70.20
C MET A 1 -6.83 -46.70 69.39
N LYS A 2 -7.03 -46.83 68.15
CA LYS A 2 -5.95 -47.22 67.20
C LYS A 2 -6.51 -46.69 65.88
N HIS A 3 -5.83 -45.80 65.16
CA HIS A 3 -6.09 -45.28 63.84
C HIS A 3 -6.14 -43.75 63.67
N ILE A 4 -5.31 -42.99 64.42
CA ILE A 4 -5.19 -41.51 64.19
C ILE A 4 -3.71 -41.12 63.96
N ILE A 5 -2.88 -41.95 63.46
CA ILE A 5 -1.45 -41.61 63.21
C ILE A 5 -1.00 -41.97 61.78
N SER A 6 -1.90 -41.92 60.82
CA SER A 6 -1.46 -42.24 59.44
C SER A 6 -1.92 -41.26 58.39
N LEU A 7 -2.23 -40.02 58.73
CA LEU A 7 -2.74 -39.05 57.80
C LEU A 7 -1.99 -37.71 57.75
N LEU A 8 -0.74 -37.69 58.22
CA LEU A 8 0.06 -36.47 58.32
C LEU A 8 1.41 -36.55 57.56
N LEU A 9 1.53 -37.40 56.56
CA LEU A 9 2.82 -37.61 55.87
C LEU A 9 2.73 -37.61 54.34
N ILE A 10 1.67 -37.04 53.73
CA ILE A 10 1.56 -36.94 52.27
C ILE A 10 1.12 -35.53 51.85
N ALA A 11 1.68 -34.49 52.45
CA ALA A 11 1.41 -33.11 52.07
C ALA A 11 2.69 -32.28 51.84
N MET A 12 3.75 -32.92 51.41
CA MET A 12 4.99 -32.22 51.12
C MET A 12 5.69 -32.84 49.93
N ILE A 13 5.18 -32.71 48.75
CA ILE A 13 5.95 -32.78 47.47
C ILE A 13 4.98 -32.33 46.39
N PHE A 14 4.88 -31.03 46.11
CA PHE A 14 4.55 -30.43 44.81
C PHE A 14 4.66 -28.92 44.91
N MET A 15 5.82 -28.44 45.34
CA MET A 15 6.27 -27.10 44.94
C MET A 15 7.02 -27.26 43.64
N SER A 16 6.30 -27.46 42.54
CA SER A 16 6.88 -27.40 41.22
C SER A 16 7.19 -25.96 40.95
N SER A 17 8.47 -25.64 40.98
CA SER A 17 9.06 -24.35 40.60
C SER A 17 8.63 -24.00 39.16
N CYS A 18 7.68 -23.09 39.02
CA CYS A 18 7.50 -22.38 37.76
C CYS A 18 8.70 -21.46 37.58
N THR A 19 9.71 -21.93 36.90
CA THR A 19 10.73 -21.08 36.29
C THR A 19 10.04 -20.34 35.15
N SER A 20 9.67 -19.08 35.39
CA SER A 20 9.33 -18.12 34.35
C SER A 20 10.56 -17.96 33.48
N SER A 21 10.60 -18.63 32.34
CA SER A 21 11.51 -18.24 31.25
C SER A 21 11.06 -16.90 30.74
N THR A 22 11.66 -15.84 31.24
CA THR A 22 11.61 -14.51 30.59
C THR A 22 12.28 -14.68 29.25
N SER A 23 11.49 -14.80 28.19
CA SER A 23 11.98 -14.62 26.85
C SER A 23 12.41 -13.15 26.72
N GLU A 24 13.69 -12.89 26.85
CA GLU A 24 14.27 -11.64 26.39
C GLU A 24 13.94 -11.51 24.90
N THR A 25 12.94 -10.69 24.60
CA THR A 25 12.73 -10.21 23.25
C THR A 25 13.97 -9.37 22.91
N LYS A 26 14.92 -9.99 22.20
CA LYS A 26 15.97 -9.23 21.54
C LYS A 26 15.25 -8.20 20.65
N ASN A 27 15.27 -6.95 21.09
CA ASN A 27 15.02 -5.81 20.22
C ASN A 27 16.14 -5.84 19.17
N GLU A 28 15.91 -6.53 18.06
CA GLU A 28 16.71 -6.33 16.86
C GLU A 28 16.46 -4.89 16.45
N THR A 29 17.36 -4.02 16.80
CA THR A 29 17.48 -2.70 16.19
C THR A 29 17.72 -2.97 14.71
N VAL A 30 16.67 -2.84 13.91
CA VAL A 30 16.78 -2.81 12.44
C VAL A 30 17.74 -1.66 12.15
N SER A 31 18.97 -1.99 11.84
CA SER A 31 19.98 -1.01 11.41
C SER A 31 19.43 -0.37 10.14
N LYS A 32 19.36 0.98 10.11
CA LYS A 32 19.09 1.69 8.86
C LYS A 32 20.07 1.18 7.81
N PRO A 33 19.59 0.88 6.57
CA PRO A 33 20.49 0.50 5.49
C PRO A 33 21.56 1.60 5.34
N ASP A 34 22.79 1.17 5.11
CA ASP A 34 23.89 2.08 4.80
C ASP A 34 23.59 2.72 3.44
N VAL A 35 23.21 3.98 3.47
CA VAL A 35 22.77 4.73 2.29
C VAL A 35 23.97 5.52 1.80
N ASP A 36 24.40 5.27 0.57
CA ASP A 36 25.54 5.98 -0.02
C ASP A 36 25.32 7.52 -0.06
N GLU A 37 26.39 8.27 -0.23
CA GLU A 37 26.39 9.74 -0.21
C GLU A 37 25.46 10.33 -1.29
N VAL A 38 25.38 9.70 -2.46
CA VAL A 38 24.53 10.14 -3.59
C VAL A 38 23.06 10.02 -3.21
N THR A 39 22.70 8.89 -2.62
CA THR A 39 21.33 8.65 -2.17
C THR A 39 20.96 9.58 -1.01
N GLN A 40 21.87 9.85 -0.07
CA GLN A 40 21.63 10.82 1.02
C GLN A 40 21.35 12.21 0.47
N LYS A 41 22.16 12.69 -0.46
CA LYS A 41 21.97 13.98 -1.10
C LYS A 41 20.62 14.06 -1.83
N ALA A 42 20.26 13.04 -2.60
CA ALA A 42 18.98 12.97 -3.29
C ALA A 42 17.78 12.98 -2.32
N LEU A 43 17.90 12.31 -1.17
CA LEU A 43 16.89 12.33 -0.13
C LEU A 43 16.75 13.71 0.54
N GLU A 44 17.86 14.40 0.76
CA GLU A 44 17.85 15.75 1.32
C GLU A 44 17.22 16.75 0.34
N GLU A 45 17.59 16.68 -0.94
CA GLU A 45 16.98 17.47 -2.01
C GLU A 45 15.47 17.24 -2.06
N TRP A 46 15.03 15.97 -2.13
CA TRP A 46 13.62 15.63 -2.14
C TRP A 46 12.87 16.12 -0.89
N ARG A 47 13.46 15.99 0.29
CA ARG A 47 12.86 16.48 1.53
C ARG A 47 12.75 18.00 1.61
N SER A 48 13.59 18.72 0.89
CA SER A 48 13.50 20.18 0.79
C SER A 48 12.39 20.66 -0.15
N GLU A 49 11.91 19.77 -1.01
CA GLU A 49 10.86 20.04 -2.00
C GLU A 49 9.49 19.75 -1.41
N HIS A 50 8.89 20.71 -0.73
CA HIS A 50 7.65 20.52 0.05
C HIS A 50 6.36 20.64 -0.75
N PHE A 51 6.42 20.97 -2.03
CA PHE A 51 5.23 21.25 -2.84
C PHE A 51 5.31 20.54 -4.19
N GLY A 52 4.42 19.60 -4.40
CA GLY A 52 4.32 18.80 -5.62
C GLY A 52 2.89 18.53 -6.05
N MET A 53 2.72 18.06 -7.27
CA MET A 53 1.45 17.61 -7.84
C MET A 53 1.34 16.10 -7.69
N PHE A 54 0.19 15.62 -7.22
CA PHE A 54 -0.13 14.19 -7.26
C PHE A 54 -1.26 13.95 -8.26
N ILE A 55 -1.05 13.05 -9.23
CA ILE A 55 -2.01 12.75 -10.28
C ILE A 55 -2.46 11.30 -10.15
N HIS A 56 -3.73 11.09 -9.87
CA HIS A 56 -4.40 9.80 -10.02
C HIS A 56 -4.94 9.70 -11.44
N PHE A 57 -4.31 8.88 -12.27
CA PHE A 57 -4.69 8.68 -13.66
C PHE A 57 -4.51 7.22 -14.07
N GLY A 58 -5.51 6.64 -14.69
CA GLY A 58 -5.54 5.25 -15.14
C GLY A 58 -6.87 4.94 -15.83
N ILE A 59 -7.13 3.66 -16.11
CA ILE A 59 -8.37 3.25 -16.81
C ILE A 59 -9.64 3.66 -16.08
N TYR A 60 -9.62 3.75 -14.74
CA TYR A 60 -10.73 4.29 -13.93
C TYR A 60 -11.11 5.73 -14.29
N SER A 61 -10.17 6.52 -14.83
CA SER A 61 -10.43 7.88 -15.29
C SER A 61 -11.40 7.93 -16.46
N LYS A 62 -11.43 6.88 -17.32
CA LYS A 62 -12.38 6.73 -18.40
C LYS A 62 -13.82 6.62 -17.90
N LEU A 63 -14.02 5.99 -16.75
CA LEU A 63 -15.33 5.79 -16.15
C LEU A 63 -15.84 7.05 -15.43
N ALA A 64 -14.95 7.94 -15.01
CA ALA A 64 -15.27 9.22 -14.37
C ALA A 64 -16.29 9.09 -13.20
N GLY A 65 -16.25 7.97 -12.49
CA GLY A 65 -17.16 7.68 -11.36
C GLY A 65 -18.54 7.14 -11.76
N TRP A 66 -18.73 6.73 -13.04
CA TRP A 66 -19.99 6.18 -13.52
C TRP A 66 -19.82 4.75 -14.02
N TRP A 67 -20.80 3.89 -13.73
CA TRP A 67 -20.87 2.55 -14.25
C TRP A 67 -22.29 2.21 -14.71
N LYS A 68 -22.46 1.77 -15.96
CA LYS A 68 -23.76 1.40 -16.57
C LYS A 68 -24.86 2.44 -16.33
N GLY A 69 -24.52 3.73 -16.36
CA GLY A 69 -25.46 4.84 -16.18
C GLY A 69 -25.74 5.23 -14.72
N GLU A 70 -25.13 4.57 -13.77
CA GLU A 70 -25.24 4.87 -12.35
C GLU A 70 -23.98 5.56 -11.83
N LYS A 71 -24.17 6.58 -10.98
CA LYS A 71 -23.06 7.24 -10.29
C LYS A 71 -22.61 6.36 -9.12
N ILE A 72 -21.35 5.96 -9.13
CA ILE A 72 -20.78 5.14 -8.08
C ILE A 72 -20.23 6.05 -6.99
N PRO A 73 -20.65 5.87 -5.74
CA PRO A 73 -20.12 6.64 -4.61
C PRO A 73 -18.65 6.31 -4.35
N TYR A 74 -17.99 7.17 -3.56
CA TYR A 74 -16.59 7.05 -3.15
C TYR A 74 -15.57 7.40 -4.25
N TYR A 75 -14.36 6.86 -4.14
CA TYR A 75 -13.19 7.22 -4.95
C TYR A 75 -13.20 6.52 -6.31
N GLY A 76 -12.97 7.30 -7.37
CA GLY A 76 -13.01 6.78 -8.74
C GLY A 76 -11.98 5.70 -9.03
N GLU A 77 -10.81 5.76 -8.42
CA GLU A 77 -9.75 4.76 -8.57
C GLU A 77 -10.08 3.41 -7.92
N GLN A 78 -11.14 3.36 -7.11
CA GLN A 78 -11.67 2.14 -6.50
C GLN A 78 -13.00 1.68 -7.13
N ILE A 79 -13.40 2.28 -8.24
CA ILE A 79 -14.71 2.05 -8.86
C ILE A 79 -14.96 0.57 -9.17
N MET A 80 -13.94 -0.15 -9.62
CA MET A 80 -14.04 -1.59 -9.91
C MET A 80 -14.58 -2.36 -8.69
N ASN A 81 -14.04 -2.07 -7.50
CA ASN A 81 -14.46 -2.71 -6.26
C ASN A 81 -15.85 -2.22 -5.79
N HIS A 82 -16.08 -0.91 -5.77
CA HIS A 82 -17.33 -0.34 -5.26
C HIS A 82 -18.54 -0.69 -6.12
N ALA A 83 -18.38 -0.69 -7.43
CA ALA A 83 -19.44 -1.12 -8.36
C ALA A 83 -19.46 -2.64 -8.58
N ARG A 84 -18.54 -3.40 -7.95
CA ARG A 84 -18.39 -4.85 -8.13
C ARG A 84 -18.32 -5.25 -9.60
N ILE A 85 -17.52 -4.51 -10.37
CA ILE A 85 -17.39 -4.75 -11.80
C ILE A 85 -16.66 -6.08 -12.02
N PRO A 86 -17.22 -7.03 -12.80
CA PRO A 86 -16.51 -8.24 -13.18
C PRO A 86 -15.20 -7.93 -13.90
N ILE A 87 -14.19 -8.78 -13.71
CA ILE A 87 -12.84 -8.56 -14.26
C ILE A 87 -12.89 -8.42 -15.78
N ASP A 88 -13.60 -9.29 -16.45
CA ASP A 88 -13.76 -9.31 -17.92
C ASP A 88 -14.41 -8.02 -18.46
N GLU A 89 -15.41 -7.49 -17.76
CA GLU A 89 -16.04 -6.22 -18.11
C GLU A 89 -15.07 -5.04 -17.88
N TYR A 90 -14.30 -5.09 -16.80
CA TYR A 90 -13.33 -4.04 -16.51
C TYR A 90 -12.12 -4.06 -17.46
N GLU A 91 -11.65 -5.24 -17.85
CA GLU A 91 -10.65 -5.40 -18.90
C GLU A 91 -11.14 -4.87 -20.26
N ALA A 92 -12.45 -4.96 -20.55
CA ALA A 92 -13.00 -4.32 -21.74
C ALA A 92 -12.84 -2.80 -21.70
N VAL A 93 -12.98 -2.17 -20.53
CA VAL A 93 -12.69 -0.73 -20.35
C VAL A 93 -11.23 -0.42 -20.64
N ALA A 94 -10.29 -1.29 -20.17
CA ALA A 94 -8.87 -1.14 -20.42
C ALA A 94 -8.53 -1.20 -21.92
N ARG A 95 -9.11 -2.15 -22.65
CA ARG A 95 -8.91 -2.29 -24.11
C ARG A 95 -9.37 -1.06 -24.92
N GLU A 96 -10.31 -0.31 -24.38
CA GLU A 96 -10.80 0.93 -24.98
C GLU A 96 -10.12 2.20 -24.42
N PHE A 97 -9.23 2.04 -23.45
CA PHE A 97 -8.53 3.17 -22.84
C PHE A 97 -7.53 3.76 -23.83
N ASN A 98 -7.81 4.99 -24.27
CA ASN A 98 -6.94 5.72 -25.20
C ASN A 98 -6.93 7.20 -24.78
N PRO A 99 -6.02 7.62 -23.90
CA PRO A 99 -5.98 8.98 -23.36
C PRO A 99 -5.27 9.96 -24.30
N LYS A 100 -5.66 10.01 -25.57
CA LYS A 100 -5.05 10.84 -26.62
C LYS A 100 -5.11 12.35 -26.34
N ASP A 101 -6.03 12.79 -25.50
CA ASP A 101 -6.19 14.18 -25.10
C ASP A 101 -5.38 14.53 -23.82
N PHE A 102 -4.63 13.57 -23.27
CA PHE A 102 -3.73 13.80 -22.16
C PHE A 102 -2.50 14.56 -22.65
N ASN A 103 -2.38 15.83 -22.24
CA ASN A 103 -1.28 16.69 -22.61
C ASN A 103 -0.29 16.84 -21.47
N ALA A 104 0.80 16.08 -21.52
CA ALA A 104 1.83 16.10 -20.48
C ALA A 104 2.52 17.46 -20.36
N ASP A 105 2.75 18.15 -21.49
CA ASP A 105 3.41 19.46 -21.49
C ASP A 105 2.58 20.53 -20.79
N GLU A 106 1.26 20.54 -20.99
CA GLU A 106 0.36 21.47 -20.30
C GLU A 106 0.34 21.20 -18.79
N ILE A 107 0.31 19.93 -18.37
CA ILE A 107 0.34 19.54 -16.95
C ILE A 107 1.65 20.00 -16.31
N VAL A 108 2.79 19.74 -16.96
CA VAL A 108 4.10 20.15 -16.45
C VAL A 108 4.20 21.69 -16.42
N ALA A 109 3.71 22.38 -17.43
CA ALA A 109 3.68 23.85 -17.45
C ALA A 109 2.84 24.41 -16.29
N LEU A 110 1.67 23.83 -16.03
CA LEU A 110 0.82 24.20 -14.91
C LEU A 110 1.51 23.97 -13.57
N ALA A 111 2.15 22.82 -13.37
CA ALA A 111 2.89 22.51 -12.17
C ALA A 111 4.03 23.52 -11.93
N LYS A 112 4.80 23.85 -12.96
CA LYS A 112 5.86 24.87 -12.89
C LYS A 112 5.30 26.26 -12.57
N GLN A 113 4.22 26.67 -13.22
CA GLN A 113 3.58 27.95 -12.96
C GLN A 113 3.07 28.06 -11.51
N ALA A 114 2.58 26.95 -10.94
CA ALA A 114 2.14 26.88 -9.57
C ALA A 114 3.32 26.82 -8.57
N GLY A 115 4.57 26.72 -9.02
CA GLY A 115 5.76 26.63 -8.17
C GLY A 115 6.02 25.22 -7.61
N MET A 116 5.36 24.21 -8.17
CA MET A 116 5.56 22.81 -7.77
C MET A 116 6.93 22.30 -8.21
N LYS A 117 7.54 21.43 -7.40
CA LYS A 117 8.91 20.95 -7.58
C LYS A 117 8.98 19.56 -8.16
N TYR A 118 7.91 18.76 -7.98
CA TYR A 118 7.83 17.40 -8.48
C TYR A 118 6.40 17.04 -8.87
N ILE A 119 6.26 15.98 -9.65
CA ILE A 119 4.98 15.36 -9.99
C ILE A 119 5.07 13.88 -9.62
N VAL A 120 4.06 13.38 -8.91
CA VAL A 120 3.85 11.97 -8.64
C VAL A 120 2.65 11.52 -9.46
N MET A 121 2.80 10.47 -10.26
CA MET A 121 1.73 9.88 -11.04
C MET A 121 1.57 8.41 -10.68
N THR A 122 0.33 7.94 -10.55
CA THR A 122 0.05 6.53 -10.30
C THR A 122 0.44 5.68 -11.50
N SER A 123 1.46 4.86 -11.37
CA SER A 123 1.88 3.92 -12.42
C SER A 123 1.05 2.63 -12.43
N LYS A 124 0.50 2.25 -11.28
CA LYS A 124 -0.41 1.12 -11.07
C LYS A 124 -1.28 1.41 -9.86
N HIS A 125 -2.58 1.11 -9.94
CA HIS A 125 -3.50 1.39 -8.84
C HIS A 125 -4.28 0.14 -8.41
N HIS A 126 -5.41 0.30 -7.69
CA HIS A 126 -6.23 -0.79 -7.15
C HIS A 126 -6.77 -1.77 -8.19
N ASP A 127 -6.97 -1.33 -9.42
CA ASP A 127 -7.43 -2.13 -10.55
C ASP A 127 -6.36 -3.05 -11.15
N GLY A 128 -5.10 -2.86 -10.75
CA GLY A 128 -3.97 -3.68 -11.20
C GLY A 128 -3.46 -3.37 -12.60
N PHE A 129 -4.07 -2.42 -13.33
CA PHE A 129 -3.60 -2.01 -14.65
C PHE A 129 -2.27 -1.23 -14.56
N CYS A 130 -1.30 -1.63 -15.36
CA CYS A 130 0.00 -0.97 -15.44
C CYS A 130 -0.03 0.13 -16.50
N MET A 131 0.16 1.37 -16.09
CA MET A 131 0.27 2.55 -16.97
C MET A 131 1.67 2.66 -17.61
N PHE A 132 2.39 1.55 -17.74
CA PHE A 132 3.71 1.44 -18.34
C PHE A 132 3.88 0.05 -18.95
N HIS A 133 4.74 -0.05 -19.97
CA HIS A 133 5.05 -1.34 -20.56
C HIS A 133 5.80 -2.24 -19.57
N THR A 134 5.37 -3.49 -19.46
CA THR A 134 5.99 -4.49 -18.58
C THR A 134 5.83 -5.89 -19.20
N GLU A 135 6.82 -6.73 -18.96
CA GLU A 135 6.81 -8.14 -19.37
C GLU A 135 6.18 -9.05 -18.28
N THR A 136 5.82 -8.50 -17.12
CA THR A 136 5.29 -9.29 -16.01
C THR A 136 3.80 -9.56 -16.10
N THR A 137 3.06 -8.85 -16.97
CA THR A 137 1.64 -9.00 -17.20
C THR A 137 1.24 -8.39 -18.53
N ASP A 138 0.25 -8.96 -19.22
CA ASP A 138 -0.36 -8.39 -20.41
C ASP A 138 -1.39 -7.27 -20.08
N TYR A 139 -1.70 -7.09 -18.79
CA TYR A 139 -2.63 -6.06 -18.31
C TYR A 139 -1.89 -4.72 -18.12
N ASN A 140 -1.46 -4.14 -19.24
CA ASN A 140 -0.70 -2.89 -19.32
C ASN A 140 -1.05 -2.09 -20.58
N ILE A 141 -0.52 -0.84 -20.65
CA ILE A 141 -0.70 0.09 -21.77
C ILE A 141 0.07 -0.36 -23.00
#